data_0da59997ff6c8e4253b139039b36bde6
#
_entry.id   0da59997ff6c8e4253b139039b36bde6
#
_cell.length_a   1.000
_cell.length_b   1.000
_cell.length_c   1.000
_cell.angle_alpha   90.00
_cell.angle_beta   90.00
_cell.angle_gamma   90.00
#
_symmetry.space_group_name_H-M   'P 1'
#
loop_
_entity.id
_entity.type
_entity.pdbx_description
1 polymer ?
#
loop_
_entity_poly.entity_id
_entity_poly.type
_entity_poly.pdbx_seq_one_letter_code
_entity_poly.pdbx_strand_id
1 'polypeptide(L)'
;MKKIQIINGPNLNLLGKREPTVYGNASFEDYLSELRARFPQCEISYYQSNVEGEIINKIHEVGFEYDGIVLNAGAYTHTSIALHDAIKAVTTPVVEVHISNVHARESFRHVSMISAACRGVILGFGLDSYRLAIDRLCDRRFRRLSNRINN
;
A
#
# COMPACT_ATOMS: atom_id res chain seq x y z
N MET A 1 -7.63 16.27 10.09
CA MET A 1 -6.47 15.49 9.62
C MET A 1 -6.95 14.40 8.67
N LYS A 2 -6.20 14.14 7.61
CA LYS A 2 -6.46 12.99 6.75
C LYS A 2 -5.99 11.71 7.42
N LYS A 3 -6.79 10.66 7.29
CA LYS A 3 -6.49 9.32 7.83
C LYS A 3 -6.01 8.41 6.71
N ILE A 4 -4.78 7.92 6.85
CA ILE A 4 -4.15 7.01 5.89
C ILE A 4 -3.82 5.71 6.61
N GLN A 5 -4.26 4.60 6.05
CA GLN A 5 -3.93 3.26 6.53
C GLN A 5 -2.88 2.62 5.65
N ILE A 6 -1.75 2.26 6.24
CA ILE A 6 -0.77 1.38 5.59
C ILE A 6 -1.10 -0.06 5.96
N ILE A 7 -1.18 -0.92 4.95
CA ILE A 7 -1.38 -2.36 5.12
C ILE A 7 -0.24 -3.09 4.44
N ASN A 8 0.53 -3.84 5.21
CA ASN A 8 1.61 -4.69 4.72
C ASN A 8 1.23 -6.17 4.86
N GLY A 9 1.45 -6.91 3.80
CA GLY A 9 1.15 -8.33 3.69
C GLY A 9 2.26 -9.25 4.17
N PRO A 10 2.24 -10.51 3.70
CA PRO A 10 3.08 -11.57 4.26
C PRO A 10 4.56 -11.29 4.11
N ASN A 11 5.29 -11.67 5.14
CA ASN A 11 6.75 -11.59 5.27
C ASN A 11 7.30 -10.16 5.43
N LEU A 12 6.47 -9.13 5.33
CA LEU A 12 6.91 -7.74 5.50
C LEU A 12 7.17 -7.38 6.97
N ASN A 13 6.76 -8.21 7.91
CA ASN A 13 7.19 -8.15 9.30
C ASN A 13 8.69 -8.45 9.48
N LEU A 14 9.34 -9.03 8.47
CA LEU A 14 10.76 -9.40 8.50
C LEU A 14 11.66 -8.36 7.79
N LEU A 15 11.15 -7.18 7.47
CA LEU A 15 11.96 -6.11 6.90
C LEU A 15 13.15 -5.77 7.82
N GLY A 16 14.32 -5.63 7.20
CA GLY A 16 15.59 -5.46 7.91
C GLY A 16 16.29 -6.75 8.30
N LYS A 17 15.60 -7.89 8.23
CA LYS A 17 16.13 -9.22 8.58
C LYS A 17 16.24 -10.16 7.39
N ARG A 18 15.44 -9.91 6.33
CA ARG A 18 15.32 -10.76 5.15
C ARG A 18 15.72 -10.00 3.91
N GLU A 19 16.52 -10.64 3.04
CA GLU A 19 16.94 -10.12 1.74
C GLU A 19 17.35 -8.62 1.78
N PRO A 20 18.39 -8.24 2.56
CA PRO A 20 18.79 -6.83 2.72
C PRO A 20 19.15 -6.13 1.41
N THR A 21 19.61 -6.88 0.41
CA THR A 21 19.94 -6.35 -0.92
C THR A 21 18.69 -5.91 -1.71
N VAL A 22 17.53 -6.44 -1.38
CA VAL A 22 16.24 -6.12 -2.03
C VAL A 22 15.46 -5.08 -1.22
N TYR A 23 15.36 -5.28 0.10
CA TYR A 23 14.48 -4.51 0.98
C TYR A 23 15.20 -3.51 1.88
N GLY A 24 16.55 -3.55 1.95
CA GLY A 24 17.35 -2.72 2.84
C GLY A 24 17.42 -3.27 4.27
N ASN A 25 18.17 -2.57 5.13
CA ASN A 25 18.46 -2.98 6.51
C ASN A 25 17.54 -2.33 7.56
N ALA A 26 16.79 -1.27 7.20
CA ALA A 26 15.91 -0.58 8.11
C ALA A 26 14.64 -1.39 8.40
N SER A 27 14.17 -1.38 9.64
CA SER A 27 12.87 -1.92 9.98
C SER A 27 11.76 -1.01 9.47
N PHE A 28 10.56 -1.56 9.29
CA PHE A 28 9.42 -0.74 8.87
C PHE A 28 9.01 0.26 9.96
N GLU A 29 9.14 -0.12 11.22
CA GLU A 29 8.82 0.75 12.35
C GLU A 29 9.69 2.01 12.37
N ASP A 30 10.97 1.89 12.07
CA ASP A 30 11.89 3.03 11.94
C ASP A 30 11.43 3.96 10.82
N TYR A 31 11.10 3.39 9.68
CA TYR A 31 10.61 4.17 8.52
C TYR A 31 9.24 4.80 8.80
N LEU A 32 8.38 4.12 9.52
CA LEU A 32 7.06 4.63 9.90
C LEU A 32 7.19 5.91 10.74
N SER A 33 8.17 5.96 11.65
CA SER A 33 8.45 7.16 12.44
C SER A 33 8.87 8.34 11.55
N GLU A 34 9.68 8.08 10.53
CA GLU A 34 10.08 9.10 9.54
C GLU A 34 8.87 9.59 8.72
N LEU A 35 7.99 8.68 8.29
CA LEU A 35 6.78 9.03 7.55
C LEU A 35 5.86 9.93 8.38
N ARG A 36 5.65 9.59 9.63
CA ARG A 36 4.80 10.39 10.53
C ARG A 36 5.36 11.78 10.76
N ALA A 37 6.68 11.89 10.91
CA ALA A 37 7.35 13.18 11.05
C ALA A 37 7.24 14.04 9.78
N ARG A 38 7.29 13.39 8.60
CA ARG A 38 7.20 14.08 7.31
C ARG A 38 5.78 14.57 6.99
N PHE A 39 4.76 13.83 7.44
CA PHE A 39 3.36 14.16 7.17
C PHE A 39 2.59 14.45 8.46
N PRO A 40 2.95 15.54 9.19
CA PRO A 40 2.28 15.85 10.46
C PRO A 40 0.79 16.19 10.30
N GLN A 41 0.35 16.52 9.09
CA GLN A 41 -1.05 16.78 8.75
C GLN A 41 -1.87 15.52 8.50
N CYS A 42 -1.24 14.35 8.51
CA CYS A 42 -1.90 13.07 8.29
C CYS A 42 -1.81 12.19 9.53
N GLU A 43 -2.89 11.48 9.82
CA GLU A 43 -2.89 10.39 10.80
C GLU A 43 -2.58 9.09 10.06
N ILE A 44 -1.38 8.56 10.26
CA ILE A 44 -0.90 7.36 9.59
C ILE A 44 -0.99 6.18 10.53
N SER A 45 -1.84 5.23 10.20
CA SER A 45 -2.00 3.97 10.92
C SER A 45 -1.29 2.85 10.16
N TYR A 46 -0.79 1.87 10.89
CA TYR A 46 -0.04 0.75 10.34
C TYR A 46 -0.64 -0.58 10.78
N TYR A 47 -0.75 -1.49 9.83
CA TYR A 47 -1.19 -2.87 10.05
C TYR A 47 -0.39 -3.82 9.18
N GLN A 48 0.03 -4.94 9.74
CA GLN A 48 0.73 -5.99 9.02
C GLN A 48 0.11 -7.34 9.38
N SER A 49 -0.11 -8.19 8.38
CA SER A 49 -0.52 -9.58 8.61
C SER A 49 -0.01 -10.49 7.50
N ASN A 50 0.30 -11.73 7.88
CA ASN A 50 0.59 -12.82 6.96
C ASN A 50 -0.68 -13.55 6.48
N VAL A 51 -1.83 -13.24 7.08
CA VAL A 51 -3.09 -13.92 6.84
C VAL A 51 -3.95 -13.13 5.86
N GLU A 52 -4.25 -13.72 4.71
CA GLU A 52 -5.02 -13.05 3.65
C GLU A 52 -6.36 -12.51 4.15
N GLY A 53 -7.11 -13.32 4.91
CA GLY A 53 -8.40 -12.91 5.45
C GLY A 53 -8.33 -11.74 6.42
N GLU A 54 -7.26 -11.63 7.19
CA GLU A 54 -7.04 -10.48 8.08
C GLU A 54 -6.78 -9.20 7.30
N ILE A 55 -6.07 -9.28 6.19
CA ILE A 55 -5.84 -8.14 5.30
C ILE A 55 -7.18 -7.68 4.70
N ILE A 56 -8.00 -8.61 4.24
CA ILE A 56 -9.35 -8.33 3.73
C ILE A 56 -10.19 -7.64 4.81
N ASN A 57 -10.19 -8.17 6.02
CA ASN A 57 -10.94 -7.58 7.13
C ASN A 57 -10.47 -6.16 7.44
N LYS A 58 -9.18 -5.89 7.39
CA LYS A 58 -8.64 -4.55 7.60
C LYS A 58 -9.07 -3.58 6.50
N ILE A 59 -9.08 -4.01 5.24
CA ILE A 59 -9.59 -3.21 4.13
C ILE A 59 -11.06 -2.84 4.36
N HIS A 60 -11.88 -3.78 4.78
CA HIS A 60 -13.29 -3.52 5.09
C HIS A 60 -13.44 -2.55 6.25
N GLU A 61 -12.64 -2.71 7.30
CA GLU A 61 -12.72 -1.87 8.50
C GLU A 61 -12.45 -0.40 8.20
N VAL A 62 -11.44 -0.10 7.37
CA VAL A 62 -11.03 1.28 7.06
C VAL A 62 -11.57 1.80 5.72
N GLY A 63 -12.21 0.93 4.95
CA GLY A 63 -12.51 1.15 3.54
C GLY A 63 -13.62 2.15 3.24
N PHE A 64 -14.33 2.68 4.24
CA PHE A 64 -15.43 3.62 4.04
C PHE A 64 -15.23 4.95 4.78
N GLU A 65 -14.27 5.03 5.68
CA GLU A 65 -14.05 6.20 6.53
C GLU A 65 -12.70 6.86 6.34
N TYR A 66 -11.67 6.09 5.96
CA TYR A 66 -10.32 6.61 5.76
C TYR A 66 -10.21 7.38 4.43
N ASP A 67 -9.22 8.26 4.34
CA ASP A 67 -8.94 9.04 3.14
C ASP A 67 -8.10 8.30 2.11
N GLY A 68 -7.36 7.29 2.55
CA GLY A 68 -6.57 6.46 1.67
C GLY A 68 -6.03 5.21 2.34
N ILE A 69 -5.77 4.20 1.52
CA ILE A 69 -5.11 2.96 1.91
C ILE A 69 -3.85 2.80 1.04
N VAL A 70 -2.71 2.57 1.68
CA VAL A 70 -1.47 2.20 1.01
C VAL A 70 -1.27 0.71 1.24
N LEU A 71 -1.42 -0.09 0.19
CA LEU A 71 -1.42 -1.54 0.29
C LEU A 71 -0.18 -2.14 -0.39
N ASN A 72 0.65 -2.80 0.40
CA ASN A 72 1.67 -3.71 -0.09
C ASN A 72 1.26 -5.13 0.28
N ALA A 73 0.58 -5.80 -0.64
CA ALA A 73 0.02 -7.12 -0.40
C ALA A 73 1.07 -8.26 -0.41
N GLY A 74 2.34 -7.92 -0.66
CA GLY A 74 3.39 -8.93 -0.77
C GLY A 74 3.07 -9.94 -1.86
N ALA A 75 3.31 -11.22 -1.60
CA ALA A 75 3.05 -12.28 -2.57
C ALA A 75 1.57 -12.43 -2.93
N TYR A 76 0.65 -12.02 -2.07
CA TYR A 76 -0.78 -12.05 -2.40
C TYR A 76 -1.16 -11.14 -3.56
N THR A 77 -0.33 -10.15 -3.90
CA THR A 77 -0.48 -9.34 -5.11
C THR A 77 -0.66 -10.19 -6.36
N HIS A 78 0.03 -11.32 -6.42
CA HIS A 78 0.15 -12.14 -7.62
C HIS A 78 -0.86 -13.30 -7.64
N THR A 79 -1.61 -13.52 -6.56
CA THR A 79 -2.46 -14.70 -6.37
C THR A 79 -3.89 -14.39 -5.93
N SER A 80 -4.13 -13.24 -5.28
CA SER A 80 -5.38 -13.04 -4.55
C SER A 80 -6.43 -12.29 -5.36
N ILE A 81 -7.37 -13.02 -5.93
CA ILE A 81 -8.61 -12.47 -6.47
C ILE A 81 -9.49 -11.92 -5.32
N ALA A 82 -9.44 -12.55 -4.15
CA ALA A 82 -10.21 -12.10 -2.99
C ALA A 82 -9.81 -10.69 -2.52
N LEU A 83 -8.51 -10.36 -2.56
CA LEU A 83 -8.06 -8.99 -2.29
C LEU A 83 -8.52 -8.01 -3.37
N HIS A 84 -8.48 -8.41 -4.63
CA HIS A 84 -9.02 -7.60 -5.73
C HIS A 84 -10.48 -7.23 -5.45
N ASP A 85 -11.29 -8.20 -5.09
CA ASP A 85 -12.71 -8.00 -4.81
C ASP A 85 -12.93 -7.11 -3.57
N ALA A 86 -12.13 -7.29 -2.52
CA ALA A 86 -12.19 -6.46 -1.32
C ALA A 86 -11.89 -4.98 -1.62
N ILE A 87 -10.88 -4.73 -2.44
CA ILE A 87 -10.51 -3.36 -2.85
C ILE A 87 -11.65 -2.71 -3.63
N LYS A 88 -12.30 -3.45 -4.53
CA LYS A 88 -13.44 -2.96 -5.31
C LYS A 88 -14.69 -2.72 -4.47
N ALA A 89 -14.83 -3.42 -3.35
CA ALA A 89 -16.01 -3.33 -2.50
C ALA A 89 -16.04 -2.06 -1.63
N VAL A 90 -14.92 -1.40 -1.43
CA VAL A 90 -14.80 -0.22 -0.56
C VAL A 90 -14.70 1.07 -1.36
N THR A 91 -14.99 2.20 -0.70
CA THR A 91 -14.96 3.53 -1.35
C THR A 91 -13.66 4.27 -1.13
N THR A 92 -12.90 3.93 -0.08
CA THR A 92 -11.58 4.52 0.18
C THR A 92 -10.61 4.16 -0.95
N PRO A 93 -9.92 5.15 -1.56
CA PRO A 93 -8.96 4.85 -2.62
C PRO A 93 -7.78 4.05 -2.09
N VAL A 94 -7.38 3.04 -2.86
CA VAL A 94 -6.25 2.16 -2.55
C VAL A 94 -5.13 2.41 -3.56
N VAL A 95 -3.93 2.66 -3.06
CA VAL A 95 -2.70 2.73 -3.87
C VAL A 95 -1.87 1.48 -3.56
N GLU A 96 -1.58 0.70 -4.59
CA GLU A 96 -0.70 -0.47 -4.49
C GLU A 96 0.75 0.01 -4.47
N VAL A 97 1.55 -0.50 -3.51
CA VAL A 97 2.98 -0.21 -3.45
C VAL A 97 3.80 -1.49 -3.37
N HIS A 98 4.98 -1.45 -3.95
CA HIS A 98 6.01 -2.47 -3.82
C HIS A 98 7.35 -1.79 -3.55
N ILE A 99 8.14 -2.38 -2.65
CA ILE A 99 9.47 -1.88 -2.30
C ILE A 99 10.43 -2.11 -3.46
N SER A 100 10.44 -3.34 -3.99
CA SER A 100 11.28 -3.71 -5.13
C SER A 100 10.65 -3.33 -6.47
N ASN A 101 11.49 -3.27 -7.51
CA ASN A 101 10.99 -3.29 -8.88
C ASN A 101 10.62 -4.73 -9.22
N VAL A 102 9.33 -5.05 -9.17
CA VAL A 102 8.83 -6.42 -9.40
C VAL A 102 9.14 -6.93 -10.81
N HIS A 103 9.31 -6.04 -11.76
CA HIS A 103 9.65 -6.38 -13.15
C HIS A 103 11.10 -6.84 -13.33
N ALA A 104 11.96 -6.56 -12.35
CA ALA A 104 13.34 -7.02 -12.30
C ALA A 104 13.50 -8.33 -11.51
N ARG A 105 12.39 -8.92 -11.05
CA ARG A 105 12.36 -10.15 -10.26
C ARG A 105 11.78 -11.31 -11.07
N GLU A 106 11.44 -12.40 -10.41
CA GLU A 106 10.92 -13.61 -11.07
C GLU A 106 9.64 -13.31 -11.87
N SER A 107 9.46 -14.01 -12.97
CA SER A 107 8.34 -13.77 -13.90
C SER A 107 6.96 -13.85 -13.22
N PHE A 108 6.81 -14.69 -12.18
CA PHE A 108 5.53 -14.79 -11.47
C PHE A 108 5.17 -13.52 -10.70
N ARG A 109 6.11 -12.57 -10.52
CA ARG A 109 5.86 -11.27 -9.88
C ARG A 109 5.47 -10.18 -10.89
N HIS A 110 5.47 -10.48 -12.19
CA HIS A 110 5.20 -9.47 -13.21
C HIS A 110 3.72 -9.17 -13.39
N VAL A 111 2.83 -10.04 -12.93
CA VAL A 111 1.38 -9.86 -13.02
C VAL A 111 0.80 -9.57 -11.64
N SER A 112 0.03 -8.48 -11.54
CA SER A 112 -0.73 -8.15 -10.34
C SER A 112 -2.19 -8.48 -10.54
N MET A 113 -2.76 -9.23 -9.58
CA MET A 113 -4.19 -9.53 -9.54
C MET A 113 -5.00 -8.36 -8.97
N ILE A 114 -4.34 -7.37 -8.34
CA ILE A 114 -5.02 -6.30 -7.60
C ILE A 114 -4.88 -4.92 -8.25
N SER A 115 -3.91 -4.71 -9.14
CA SER A 115 -3.61 -3.39 -9.72
C SER A 115 -4.82 -2.75 -10.39
N ALA A 116 -5.62 -3.53 -11.11
CA ALA A 116 -6.79 -3.02 -11.83
C ALA A 116 -7.89 -2.49 -10.88
N ALA A 117 -7.91 -2.96 -9.63
CA ALA A 117 -8.84 -2.48 -8.60
C ALA A 117 -8.30 -1.28 -7.83
N CYS A 118 -7.00 -1.02 -7.90
CA CYS A 118 -6.34 0.09 -7.22
C CYS A 118 -6.45 1.39 -8.01
N ARG A 119 -6.29 2.51 -7.32
CA ARG A 119 -6.28 3.83 -7.93
C ARG A 119 -4.98 4.09 -8.71
N GLY A 120 -3.88 3.49 -8.29
CA GLY A 120 -2.58 3.57 -8.93
C GLY A 120 -1.59 2.60 -8.30
N VAL A 121 -0.42 2.50 -8.92
CA VAL A 121 0.65 1.58 -8.50
C VAL A 121 1.96 2.34 -8.44
N ILE A 122 2.71 2.18 -7.36
CA ILE A 122 4.05 2.72 -7.19
C ILE A 122 4.97 1.57 -6.78
N LEU A 123 6.04 1.37 -7.52
CA LEU A 123 6.96 0.27 -7.25
C LEU A 123 8.42 0.66 -7.57
N GLY A 124 9.36 -0.01 -6.89
CA GLY A 124 10.76 0.04 -7.26
C GLY A 124 11.61 1.11 -6.58
N PHE A 125 11.02 1.97 -5.76
CA PHE A 125 11.73 3.07 -5.10
C PHE A 125 12.12 2.75 -3.65
N GLY A 126 12.22 1.47 -3.31
CA GLY A 126 12.48 1.06 -1.92
C GLY A 126 11.35 1.48 -1.00
N LEU A 127 11.69 1.80 0.25
CA LEU A 127 10.72 2.30 1.22
C LEU A 127 10.09 3.64 0.80
N ASP A 128 10.78 4.41 -0.06
CA ASP A 128 10.26 5.69 -0.55
C ASP A 128 8.96 5.54 -1.37
N SER A 129 8.67 4.34 -1.85
CA SER A 129 7.40 4.02 -2.51
C SER A 129 6.18 4.34 -1.62
N TYR A 130 6.30 4.10 -0.31
CA TYR A 130 5.25 4.45 0.66
C TYR A 130 5.08 5.97 0.79
N ARG A 131 6.19 6.70 0.86
CA ARG A 131 6.15 8.18 0.94
C ARG A 131 5.45 8.77 -0.28
N LEU A 132 5.78 8.29 -1.47
CA LEU A 132 5.18 8.75 -2.72
C LEU A 132 3.66 8.49 -2.73
N ALA A 133 3.23 7.34 -2.24
CA ALA A 133 1.80 6.99 -2.16
C ALA A 133 1.06 7.91 -1.18
N ILE A 134 1.64 8.16 0.00
CA ILE A 134 1.04 9.04 1.00
C ILE A 134 0.96 10.48 0.48
N ASP A 135 2.02 10.95 -0.16
CA ASP A 135 2.06 12.28 -0.76
C ASP A 135 0.91 12.46 -1.76
N ARG A 136 0.71 11.46 -2.61
CA ARG A 136 -0.40 11.45 -3.58
C ARG A 136 -1.77 11.45 -2.91
N LEU A 137 -1.97 10.65 -1.87
CA LEU A 137 -3.23 10.54 -1.16
C LEU A 137 -3.53 11.78 -0.31
N CYS A 138 -2.51 12.46 0.20
CA CYS A 138 -2.65 13.69 0.98
C CYS A 138 -2.85 14.93 0.11
N ASP A 139 -2.61 14.86 -1.19
CA ASP A 139 -2.83 16.00 -2.09
C ASP A 139 -4.33 16.34 -2.17
N ARG A 140 -4.66 17.57 -1.75
CA ARG A 140 -6.05 18.07 -1.81
C ARG A 140 -6.63 18.08 -3.22
N ARG A 141 -5.78 18.18 -4.25
CA ARG A 141 -6.19 18.18 -5.66
C ARG A 141 -6.58 16.79 -6.15
N PHE A 142 -6.24 15.74 -5.43
CA PHE A 142 -6.53 14.36 -5.80
C PHE A 142 -8.02 14.11 -6.05
N ARG A 143 -8.88 14.58 -5.15
CA ARG A 143 -10.33 14.40 -5.28
C ARG A 143 -10.92 15.14 -6.50
N ARG A 144 -10.36 16.30 -6.84
CA ARG A 144 -10.83 17.11 -7.98
C ARG A 144 -10.46 16.48 -9.33
N LEU A 145 -9.30 15.82 -9.41
CA LEU A 145 -8.84 15.18 -10.64
C LEU A 145 -9.57 13.86 -10.91
N SER A 146 -9.88 13.08 -9.87
CA SER A 146 -10.62 11.84 -10.05
C SER A 146 -12.06 12.07 -10.52
N ASN A 147 -12.68 13.18 -10.10
CA ASN A 147 -14.02 13.56 -10.59
C ASN A 147 -14.02 14.03 -12.05
N ARG A 148 -12.86 14.44 -12.60
CA ARG A 148 -12.74 14.85 -14.00
C ARG A 148 -12.47 13.70 -14.96
N ILE A 149 -11.91 12.60 -14.49
CA ILE A 149 -11.57 11.45 -15.32
C ILE A 149 -12.76 10.47 -15.43
N ASN A 150 -13.68 10.52 -14.47
CA ASN A 150 -14.89 9.66 -14.48
C ASN A 150 -16.12 10.33 -15.13
N ASN A 151 -15.96 11.50 -15.72
CA ASN A 151 -16.91 12.20 -16.56
C ASN A 151 -16.39 12.29 -18.00
#